data_f3bdf675aad0e79019e3fb457c010286
#
_entry.id   f3bdf675aad0e79019e3fb457c010286
#
_cell.length_a   1.000
_cell.length_b   1.000
_cell.length_c   1.000
_cell.angle_alpha   90.00
_cell.angle_beta   90.00
_cell.angle_gamma   90.00
#
_symmetry.space_group_name_H-M   'P 1'
#
loop_
_entity.id
_entity.type
_entity.pdbx_description
1 polymer ?
#
loop_
_entity_poly.entity_id
_entity_poly.type
_entity_poly.pdbx_seq_one_letter_code
_entity_poly.pdbx_strand_id
1 'polypeptide(L)'
;MARDAADGVEVLLVRRHPDQRFMGGVWVFPGGAVDRGETPARTAIRELREEAGIELGEGAELAEFSRWVTPREVKVRFDTHFFVTPAPPGCRPCPDGEECVAVRWITPPAALAEWRAGKLELVFPTIKHLELLAQFDSTDALMSYARSARVEPVEPRVIVDTEGPRVVLPGEPGY
;
A
#
# COMPACT_ATOMS: atom_id res chain seq x y z
N MET A 1 6.82 -2.49 1.84
CA MET A 1 7.91 -3.40 2.24
C MET A 1 7.45 -4.83 2.10
N ALA A 2 8.32 -5.73 1.63
CA ALA A 2 8.02 -7.13 1.42
C ALA A 2 9.16 -8.03 1.95
N ARG A 3 8.82 -9.27 2.32
CA ARG A 3 9.78 -10.31 2.73
C ARG A 3 9.30 -11.68 2.29
N ASP A 4 10.23 -12.61 2.10
CA ASP A 4 9.90 -14.00 1.85
C ASP A 4 9.42 -14.69 3.14
N ALA A 5 8.43 -15.55 3.01
CA ALA A 5 7.86 -16.39 4.05
C ALA A 5 7.61 -17.81 3.53
N ALA A 6 7.22 -18.74 4.41
CA ALA A 6 6.99 -20.14 4.01
C ALA A 6 5.90 -20.29 2.93
N ASP A 7 4.90 -19.42 2.96
CA ASP A 7 3.73 -19.46 2.07
C ASP A 7 3.77 -18.36 1.00
N GLY A 8 4.95 -17.89 0.59
CA GLY A 8 5.15 -16.87 -0.42
C GLY A 8 5.62 -15.52 0.16
N VAL A 9 5.22 -14.42 -0.45
CA VAL A 9 5.62 -13.07 -0.02
C VAL A 9 4.68 -12.56 1.06
N GLU A 10 5.25 -12.05 2.16
CA GLU A 10 4.52 -11.21 3.12
C GLU A 10 4.78 -9.73 2.86
N VAL A 11 3.76 -8.92 3.05
CA VAL A 11 3.83 -7.46 3.00
C VAL A 11 3.56 -6.87 4.38
N LEU A 12 4.17 -5.71 4.65
CA LEU A 12 3.94 -4.96 5.87
C LEU A 12 2.71 -4.07 5.70
N LEU A 13 1.74 -4.24 6.59
CA LEU A 13 0.61 -3.33 6.76
C LEU A 13 0.69 -2.67 8.14
N VAL A 14 0.23 -1.43 8.23
CA VAL A 14 0.02 -0.67 9.46
C VAL A 14 -1.46 -0.41 9.66
N ARG A 15 -1.94 -0.39 10.90
CA ARG A 15 -3.31 -0.02 11.23
C ARG A 15 -3.33 1.41 11.74
N ARG A 16 -4.04 2.28 11.04
CA ARG A 16 -4.22 3.67 11.44
C ARG A 16 -4.96 3.78 12.78
N HIS A 17 -4.58 4.79 13.57
CA HIS A 17 -5.27 5.03 14.85
C HIS A 17 -6.77 5.25 14.59
N PRO A 18 -7.69 4.61 15.35
CA PRO A 18 -9.14 4.71 15.13
C PRO A 18 -9.67 6.15 15.17
N ASP A 19 -9.04 7.03 15.96
CA ASP A 19 -9.45 8.43 16.13
C ASP A 19 -8.95 9.36 14.99
N GLN A 20 -8.21 8.83 14.02
CA GLN A 20 -7.81 9.58 12.84
C GLN A 20 -9.03 10.04 12.04
N ARG A 21 -9.08 11.34 11.68
CA ARG A 21 -10.20 11.93 10.93
C ARG A 21 -10.40 11.31 9.55
N PHE A 22 -9.33 10.80 8.95
CA PHE A 22 -9.34 10.20 7.62
C PHE A 22 -8.89 8.74 7.71
N MET A 23 -9.77 7.83 7.34
CA MET A 23 -9.51 6.39 7.31
C MET A 23 -8.99 5.82 8.65
N GLY A 24 -9.56 6.25 9.79
CA GLY A 24 -9.21 5.69 11.10
C GLY A 24 -9.60 4.22 11.21
N GLY A 25 -8.71 3.41 11.80
CA GLY A 25 -8.92 1.99 12.03
C GLY A 25 -8.63 1.05 10.85
N VAL A 26 -8.45 1.58 9.61
CA VAL A 26 -8.17 0.75 8.45
C VAL A 26 -6.69 0.32 8.39
N TRP A 27 -6.44 -0.76 7.69
CA TRP A 27 -5.10 -1.25 7.40
C TRP A 27 -4.64 -0.74 6.03
N VAL A 28 -3.44 -0.19 6.00
CA VAL A 28 -2.82 0.40 4.81
C VAL A 28 -1.34 0.02 4.73
N PHE A 29 -0.71 0.27 3.59
CA PHE A 29 0.76 0.31 3.55
C PHE A 29 1.26 1.56 4.30
N PRO A 30 2.43 1.50 4.97
CA PRO A 30 3.04 2.70 5.55
C PRO A 30 3.18 3.82 4.52
N GLY A 31 2.82 5.05 4.89
CA GLY A 31 2.93 6.18 4.00
C GLY A 31 2.08 7.38 4.38
N GLY A 32 2.51 8.56 3.95
CA GLY A 32 1.88 9.84 4.26
C GLY A 32 2.08 10.89 3.17
N ALA A 33 1.86 12.14 3.54
CA ALA A 33 1.97 13.27 2.64
C ALA A 33 3.44 13.65 2.37
N VAL A 34 3.71 14.06 1.12
CA VAL A 34 5.04 14.55 0.73
C VAL A 34 5.25 15.95 1.33
N ASP A 35 6.28 16.09 2.14
CA ASP A 35 6.66 17.36 2.72
C ASP A 35 7.32 18.30 1.70
N ARG A 36 7.31 19.60 2.00
CA ARG A 36 7.88 20.61 1.11
C ARG A 36 9.37 20.36 0.85
N GLY A 37 9.71 20.08 -0.40
CA GLY A 37 11.09 19.80 -0.83
C GLY A 37 11.52 18.34 -0.69
N GLU A 38 10.63 17.48 -0.27
CA GLU A 38 10.82 16.05 -0.23
C GLU A 38 10.42 15.40 -1.58
N THR A 39 10.96 14.24 -1.87
CA THR A 39 10.50 13.41 -3.00
C THR A 39 9.59 12.29 -2.48
N PRO A 40 8.66 11.74 -3.29
CA PRO A 40 7.82 10.63 -2.88
C PRO A 40 8.60 9.44 -2.30
N ALA A 41 9.77 9.12 -2.87
CA ALA A 41 10.63 8.05 -2.37
C ALA A 41 11.21 8.35 -0.97
N ARG A 42 11.61 9.60 -0.71
CA ARG A 42 12.08 10.00 0.63
C ARG A 42 10.96 9.98 1.65
N THR A 43 9.78 10.46 1.26
CA THR A 43 8.57 10.36 2.09
C THR A 43 8.29 8.91 2.46
N ALA A 44 8.31 7.98 1.51
CA ALA A 44 8.06 6.56 1.79
C ALA A 44 9.07 5.99 2.81
N ILE A 45 10.33 6.39 2.76
CA ILE A 45 11.37 5.98 3.72
C ILE A 45 11.11 6.60 5.11
N ARG A 46 10.79 7.88 5.16
CA ARG A 46 10.50 8.60 6.42
C ARG A 46 9.28 8.00 7.12
N GLU A 47 8.18 7.83 6.39
CA GLU A 47 6.93 7.27 6.92
C GLU A 47 7.09 5.83 7.40
N LEU A 48 7.87 5.02 6.70
CA LEU A 48 8.19 3.66 7.14
C LEU A 48 8.90 3.66 8.51
N ARG A 49 9.80 4.62 8.74
CA ARG A 49 10.48 4.80 10.02
C ARG A 49 9.50 5.31 11.10
N GLU A 50 8.70 6.30 10.77
CA GLU A 50 7.77 6.96 11.71
C GLU A 50 6.63 6.03 12.11
N GLU A 51 5.93 5.39 11.15
CA GLU A 51 4.75 4.57 11.41
C GLU A 51 5.06 3.12 11.82
N ALA A 52 6.22 2.58 11.42
CA ALA A 52 6.57 1.18 11.65
C ALA A 52 7.94 0.95 12.33
N GLY A 53 8.67 2.01 12.69
CA GLY A 53 9.95 1.91 13.38
C GLY A 53 11.05 1.22 12.57
N ILE A 54 10.96 1.17 11.25
CA ILE A 54 11.92 0.49 10.39
C ILE A 54 12.82 1.49 9.69
N GLU A 55 14.11 1.42 9.95
CA GLU A 55 15.13 2.18 9.25
C GLU A 55 15.69 1.37 8.08
N LEU A 56 15.64 1.95 6.89
CA LEU A 56 16.33 1.40 5.73
C LEU A 56 17.78 1.87 5.74
N GLY A 57 18.71 0.92 5.58
CA GLY A 57 20.14 1.22 5.48
C GLY A 57 20.47 2.04 4.23
N GLU A 58 21.67 2.66 4.23
CA GLU A 58 22.21 3.33 3.06
C GLU A 58 22.28 2.36 1.87
N GLY A 59 21.73 2.79 0.72
CA GLY A 59 21.70 1.96 -0.48
C GLY A 59 20.57 0.93 -0.53
N ALA A 60 19.62 0.94 0.43
CA ALA A 60 18.44 0.11 0.33
C ALA A 60 17.68 0.40 -0.97
N GLU A 61 17.36 -0.64 -1.70
CA GLU A 61 16.64 -0.51 -2.94
C GLU A 61 15.16 -0.18 -2.68
N LEU A 62 14.67 0.89 -3.28
CA LEU A 62 13.28 1.28 -3.27
C LEU A 62 12.81 1.43 -4.72
N ALA A 63 11.96 0.53 -5.20
CA ALA A 63 11.45 0.54 -6.56
C ALA A 63 10.00 1.02 -6.60
N GLU A 64 9.73 2.05 -7.42
CA GLU A 64 8.35 2.47 -7.69
C GLU A 64 7.67 1.44 -8.60
N PHE A 65 6.49 0.97 -8.21
CA PHE A 65 5.78 -0.05 -8.97
C PHE A 65 4.35 0.34 -9.35
N SER A 66 3.83 1.40 -8.76
CA SER A 66 2.47 1.86 -9.05
C SER A 66 2.27 3.31 -8.64
N ARG A 67 1.38 4.03 -9.36
CA ARG A 67 0.97 5.40 -9.05
C ARG A 67 -0.53 5.55 -9.24
N TRP A 68 -1.20 6.07 -8.24
CA TRP A 68 -2.66 6.21 -8.25
C TRP A 68 -3.08 7.64 -7.97
N VAL A 69 -4.00 8.14 -8.82
CA VAL A 69 -4.60 9.47 -8.65
C VAL A 69 -6.05 9.28 -8.22
N THR A 70 -6.44 9.91 -7.13
CA THR A 70 -7.84 9.84 -6.65
C THR A 70 -8.82 10.28 -7.74
N PRO A 71 -9.96 9.59 -7.92
CA PRO A 71 -10.99 9.94 -8.90
C PRO A 71 -11.39 11.41 -8.85
N ARG A 72 -11.73 11.99 -10.00
CA ARG A 72 -12.14 13.42 -10.10
C ARG A 72 -13.43 13.72 -9.37
N GLU A 73 -14.26 12.72 -9.15
CA GLU A 73 -15.53 12.80 -8.45
C GLU A 73 -15.36 12.94 -6.92
N VAL A 74 -14.15 12.71 -6.41
CA VAL A 74 -13.84 12.78 -4.97
C VAL A 74 -13.25 14.15 -4.62
N LYS A 75 -13.79 14.80 -3.56
CA LYS A 75 -13.39 16.16 -3.16
C LYS A 75 -11.93 16.29 -2.72
N VAL A 76 -11.44 15.32 -1.97
CA VAL A 76 -10.05 15.30 -1.50
C VAL A 76 -9.28 14.32 -2.38
N ARG A 77 -8.31 14.86 -3.12
CA ARG A 77 -7.58 14.07 -4.11
C ARG A 77 -6.11 13.97 -3.73
N PHE A 78 -5.57 12.78 -3.91
CA PHE A 78 -4.17 12.45 -3.71
C PHE A 78 -3.58 11.93 -5.02
N ASP A 79 -2.31 12.18 -5.22
CA ASP A 79 -1.45 11.56 -6.21
C ASP A 79 -0.44 10.71 -5.45
N THR A 80 -0.71 9.41 -5.39
CA THR A 80 -0.01 8.49 -4.50
C THR A 80 0.94 7.60 -5.28
N HIS A 81 2.22 7.64 -4.90
CA HIS A 81 3.28 6.80 -5.43
C HIS A 81 3.48 5.59 -4.52
N PHE A 82 3.48 4.39 -5.07
CA PHE A 82 3.69 3.15 -4.32
C PHE A 82 5.06 2.56 -4.66
N PHE A 83 5.81 2.30 -3.62
CA PHE A 83 7.16 1.73 -3.70
C PHE A 83 7.19 0.36 -3.04
N VAL A 84 8.08 -0.49 -3.52
CA VAL A 84 8.44 -1.75 -2.87
C VAL A 84 9.92 -1.77 -2.53
N THR A 85 10.24 -2.37 -1.39
CA THR A 85 11.60 -2.60 -0.89
C THR A 85 11.64 -3.93 -0.15
N PRO A 86 12.72 -4.71 -0.26
CA PRO A 86 12.93 -5.87 0.59
C PRO A 86 13.03 -5.45 2.06
N ALA A 87 12.52 -6.28 2.95
CA ALA A 87 12.68 -6.08 4.38
C ALA A 87 14.14 -6.32 4.80
N PRO A 88 14.77 -5.44 5.60
CA PRO A 88 16.07 -5.73 6.17
C PRO A 88 16.05 -7.02 7.00
N PRO A 89 17.13 -7.82 6.97
CA PRO A 89 17.22 -9.04 7.78
C PRO A 89 16.95 -8.76 9.26
N GLY A 90 16.04 -9.52 9.86
CA GLY A 90 15.73 -9.42 11.29
C GLY A 90 14.96 -8.15 11.70
N CYS A 91 14.46 -7.34 10.74
CA CYS A 91 13.67 -6.15 11.07
C CYS A 91 12.44 -6.54 11.88
N ARG A 92 12.15 -5.73 12.90
CA ARG A 92 11.00 -5.90 13.80
C ARG A 92 10.18 -4.63 13.78
N PRO A 93 9.10 -4.58 12.98
CA PRO A 93 8.26 -3.42 12.94
C PRO A 93 7.59 -3.17 14.29
N CYS A 94 7.49 -1.89 14.66
CA CYS A 94 6.84 -1.44 15.88
C CYS A 94 6.00 -0.19 15.53
N PRO A 95 4.69 -0.18 15.80
CA PRO A 95 3.89 1.00 15.55
C PRO A 95 4.31 2.13 16.49
N ASP A 96 4.14 3.39 16.04
CA ASP A 96 4.43 4.58 16.84
C ASP A 96 3.43 4.78 17.99
N GLY A 97 2.23 4.23 17.87
CA GLY A 97 1.15 4.34 18.86
C GLY A 97 0.32 5.61 18.76
N GLU A 98 0.73 6.58 17.94
CA GLU A 98 0.05 7.85 17.74
C GLU A 98 -0.72 7.90 16.41
N GLU A 99 -0.04 7.68 15.30
CA GLU A 99 -0.66 7.60 13.97
C GLU A 99 -1.06 6.17 13.61
N CYS A 100 -0.25 5.22 13.98
CA CYS A 100 -0.47 3.79 13.75
C CYS A 100 -0.44 3.00 15.08
N VAL A 101 -1.47 2.18 15.30
CA VAL A 101 -1.64 1.42 16.56
C VAL A 101 -1.25 -0.04 16.45
N ALA A 102 -1.03 -0.54 15.24
CA ALA A 102 -0.59 -1.92 15.02
C ALA A 102 0.18 -2.03 13.70
N VAL A 103 1.06 -3.02 13.66
CA VAL A 103 1.79 -3.44 12.46
C VAL A 103 1.62 -4.93 12.25
N ARG A 104 1.61 -5.38 11.01
CA ARG A 104 1.43 -6.80 10.71
C ARG A 104 2.12 -7.18 9.41
N TRP A 105 2.91 -8.26 9.47
CA TRP A 105 3.31 -9.01 8.28
C TRP A 105 2.18 -9.96 7.91
N ILE A 106 1.77 -9.94 6.66
CA ILE A 106 0.68 -10.78 6.17
C ILE A 106 0.88 -11.08 4.68
N THR A 107 0.58 -12.30 4.27
CA THR A 107 0.56 -12.61 2.85
C THR A 107 -0.64 -11.92 2.16
N PRO A 108 -0.50 -11.42 0.93
CA PRO A 108 -1.59 -10.80 0.21
C PRO A 108 -2.86 -11.66 0.12
N PRO A 109 -2.78 -12.98 -0.17
CA PRO A 109 -3.96 -13.84 -0.16
C PRO A 109 -4.66 -13.92 1.20
N ALA A 110 -3.88 -13.98 2.31
CA ALA A 110 -4.46 -13.99 3.67
C ALA A 110 -5.15 -12.66 4.01
N ALA A 111 -4.52 -11.52 3.68
CA ALA A 111 -5.12 -10.20 3.87
C ALA A 111 -6.44 -10.05 3.10
N LEU A 112 -6.50 -10.49 1.85
CA LEU A 112 -7.71 -10.47 1.03
C LEU A 112 -8.80 -11.42 1.60
N ALA A 113 -8.42 -12.57 2.13
CA ALA A 113 -9.35 -13.50 2.78
C ALA A 113 -9.95 -12.92 4.06
N GLU A 114 -9.11 -12.30 4.90
CA GLU A 114 -9.58 -11.63 6.12
C GLU A 114 -10.47 -10.42 5.82
N TRP A 115 -10.14 -9.64 4.78
CA TRP A 115 -10.98 -8.54 4.31
C TRP A 115 -12.37 -9.04 3.86
N ARG A 116 -12.43 -10.07 3.03
CA ARG A 116 -13.72 -10.66 2.59
C ARG A 116 -14.54 -11.22 3.75
N ALA A 117 -13.88 -11.67 4.81
CA ALA A 117 -14.51 -12.17 6.03
C ALA A 117 -14.91 -11.03 7.02
N GLY A 118 -14.67 -9.76 6.67
CA GLY A 118 -14.95 -8.60 7.54
C GLY A 118 -14.06 -8.49 8.77
N LYS A 119 -12.92 -9.20 8.80
CA LYS A 119 -11.96 -9.19 9.91
C LYS A 119 -10.88 -8.12 9.76
N LEU A 120 -10.71 -7.61 8.55
CA LEU A 120 -9.70 -6.62 8.21
C LEU A 120 -10.32 -5.57 7.30
N GLU A 121 -10.28 -4.32 7.73
CA GLU A 121 -10.78 -3.20 6.93
C GLU A 121 -9.67 -2.69 6.01
N LEU A 122 -9.93 -2.66 4.71
CA LEU A 122 -9.01 -2.21 3.67
C LEU A 122 -9.66 -1.14 2.79
N VAL A 123 -8.82 -0.24 2.27
CA VAL A 123 -9.26 0.73 1.25
C VAL A 123 -9.02 0.19 -0.15
N PHE A 124 -9.77 0.70 -1.12
CA PHE A 124 -9.76 0.21 -2.49
C PHE A 124 -8.36 0.11 -3.12
N PRO A 125 -7.47 1.13 -3.04
CA PRO A 125 -6.12 0.99 -3.58
C PRO A 125 -5.32 -0.13 -2.91
N THR A 126 -5.43 -0.29 -1.59
CA THR A 126 -4.74 -1.37 -0.86
C THR A 126 -5.22 -2.74 -1.32
N ILE A 127 -6.54 -2.92 -1.53
CA ILE A 127 -7.10 -4.17 -2.06
C ILE A 127 -6.50 -4.49 -3.43
N LYS A 128 -6.50 -3.51 -4.35
CA LYS A 128 -5.97 -3.71 -5.70
C LYS A 128 -4.47 -4.01 -5.73
N HIS A 129 -3.71 -3.38 -4.85
CA HIS A 129 -2.29 -3.74 -4.71
C HIS A 129 -2.10 -5.13 -4.11
N LEU A 130 -2.89 -5.54 -3.11
CA LEU A 130 -2.83 -6.90 -2.59
C LEU A 130 -3.21 -7.94 -3.65
N GLU A 131 -4.19 -7.66 -4.52
CA GLU A 131 -4.52 -8.53 -5.66
C GLU A 131 -3.35 -8.67 -6.65
N LEU A 132 -2.63 -7.58 -6.92
CA LEU A 132 -1.40 -7.61 -7.74
C LEU A 132 -0.28 -8.38 -7.03
N LEU A 133 -0.02 -8.06 -5.75
CA LEU A 133 1.07 -8.64 -4.98
C LEU A 133 0.89 -10.13 -4.70
N ALA A 134 -0.36 -10.63 -4.71
CA ALA A 134 -0.68 -12.06 -4.62
C ALA A 134 -0.17 -12.91 -5.80
N GLN A 135 0.32 -12.29 -6.87
CA GLN A 135 0.84 -12.99 -8.05
C GLN A 135 2.33 -13.34 -7.92
N PHE A 136 3.00 -12.90 -6.87
CA PHE A 136 4.44 -13.11 -6.69
C PHE A 136 4.73 -14.12 -5.59
N ASP A 137 5.59 -15.10 -5.91
CA ASP A 137 5.99 -16.16 -4.98
C ASP A 137 7.25 -15.79 -4.18
N SER A 138 7.99 -14.76 -4.58
CA SER A 138 9.20 -14.31 -3.92
C SER A 138 9.40 -12.79 -3.99
N THR A 139 10.12 -12.26 -3.02
CA THR A 139 10.53 -10.85 -3.00
C THR A 139 11.39 -10.50 -4.23
N ASP A 140 12.25 -11.40 -4.68
CA ASP A 140 13.07 -11.19 -5.87
C ASP A 140 12.23 -11.07 -7.15
N ALA A 141 11.20 -11.90 -7.31
CA ALA A 141 10.27 -11.80 -8.44
C ALA A 141 9.50 -10.48 -8.41
N LEU A 142 9.03 -10.07 -7.23
CA LEU A 142 8.35 -8.79 -7.03
C LEU A 142 9.27 -7.60 -7.34
N MET A 143 10.52 -7.61 -6.84
CA MET A 143 11.49 -6.56 -7.12
C MET A 143 11.85 -6.49 -8.62
N SER A 144 12.00 -7.64 -9.28
CA SER A 144 12.25 -7.71 -10.72
C SER A 144 11.10 -7.11 -11.52
N TYR A 145 9.86 -7.40 -11.14
CA TYR A 145 8.68 -6.76 -11.71
C TYR A 145 8.73 -5.24 -11.51
N ALA A 146 8.94 -4.76 -10.28
CA ALA A 146 8.96 -3.34 -9.97
C ALA A 146 10.03 -2.57 -10.75
N ARG A 147 11.23 -3.13 -10.89
CA ARG A 147 12.33 -2.54 -11.70
C ARG A 147 11.97 -2.40 -13.18
N SER A 148 11.20 -3.32 -13.70
CA SER A 148 10.81 -3.35 -15.12
C SER A 148 9.51 -2.59 -15.40
N ALA A 149 8.74 -2.26 -14.38
CA ALA A 149 7.44 -1.63 -14.52
C ALA A 149 7.57 -0.23 -15.11
N ARG A 150 6.81 0.04 -16.18
CA ARG A 150 6.55 1.40 -16.61
C ARG A 150 5.39 1.93 -15.80
N VAL A 151 5.68 2.77 -14.81
CA VAL A 151 4.67 3.32 -13.91
C VAL A 151 3.90 4.43 -14.61
N GLU A 152 2.67 4.12 -15.01
CA GLU A 152 1.71 5.10 -15.52
C GLU A 152 0.67 5.39 -14.41
N PRO A 153 0.21 6.65 -14.27
CA PRO A 153 -0.78 6.97 -13.26
C PRO A 153 -2.12 6.29 -13.56
N VAL A 154 -2.63 5.56 -12.59
CA VAL A 154 -3.98 4.98 -12.60
C VAL A 154 -4.95 5.98 -11.98
N GLU A 155 -5.89 6.50 -12.73
CA GLU A 155 -6.98 7.36 -12.24
C GLU A 155 -8.30 6.59 -12.33
N PRO A 156 -8.78 5.95 -11.26
CA PRO A 156 -10.09 5.28 -11.27
C PRO A 156 -11.22 6.29 -11.52
N ARG A 157 -12.39 5.79 -11.91
CA ARG A 157 -13.62 6.58 -11.98
C ARG A 157 -14.66 6.04 -11.04
N VAL A 158 -15.47 6.92 -10.48
CA VAL A 158 -16.69 6.51 -9.77
C VAL A 158 -17.84 6.61 -10.76
N ILE A 159 -18.44 5.47 -11.07
CA ILE A 159 -19.65 5.41 -11.89
C ILE A 159 -20.85 5.02 -11.04
N VAL A 160 -22.03 5.48 -11.43
CA VAL A 160 -23.29 5.13 -10.77
C VAL A 160 -24.14 4.40 -11.79
N ASP A 161 -24.49 3.16 -11.48
CA ASP A 161 -25.38 2.35 -12.27
C ASP A 161 -26.62 1.90 -11.45
N THR A 162 -27.37 0.95 -11.95
CA THR A 162 -28.59 0.44 -11.28
C THR A 162 -28.30 -0.29 -9.97
N GLU A 163 -27.07 -0.75 -9.75
CA GLU A 163 -26.64 -1.43 -8.53
C GLU A 163 -26.01 -0.45 -7.51
N GLY A 164 -25.79 0.80 -7.91
CA GLY A 164 -25.23 1.86 -7.06
C GLY A 164 -23.86 2.36 -7.51
N PRO A 165 -23.18 3.14 -6.68
CA PRO A 165 -21.85 3.65 -7.01
C PRO A 165 -20.80 2.54 -6.94
N ARG A 166 -19.98 2.45 -8.00
CA ARG A 166 -18.81 1.56 -8.02
C ARG A 166 -17.59 2.24 -8.61
N VAL A 167 -16.42 1.77 -8.22
CA VAL A 167 -15.13 2.25 -8.75
C VAL A 167 -14.72 1.34 -9.90
N VAL A 168 -14.37 1.95 -11.04
CA VAL A 168 -13.86 1.24 -12.23
C VAL A 168 -12.46 1.71 -12.57
N LEU A 169 -11.65 0.79 -13.06
CA LEU A 169 -10.27 1.05 -13.49
C LEU A 169 -10.18 1.24 -14.99
N PRO A 170 -9.12 1.90 -15.49
CA PRO A 170 -8.84 1.98 -16.92
C PRO A 170 -8.89 0.60 -17.59
N GLY A 171 -9.70 0.48 -18.66
CA GLY A 171 -9.92 -0.76 -19.38
C GLY A 171 -11.04 -1.65 -18.87
N GLU A 172 -11.64 -1.35 -17.73
CA GLU A 172 -12.84 -2.04 -17.25
C GLU A 172 -14.12 -1.51 -17.93
N PRO A 173 -15.18 -2.34 -18.04
CA PRO A 173 -16.46 -1.90 -18.59
C PRO A 173 -17.04 -0.70 -17.81
N GLY A 174 -17.34 0.37 -18.54
CA GLY A 174 -17.89 1.61 -17.98
C GLY A 174 -16.86 2.67 -17.62
N TYR A 175 -15.55 2.40 -17.82
CA TYR A 175 -14.50 3.39 -17.60
C TYR A 175 -14.57 4.58 -18.58
#